data_9b0d7995a393e668754551727a897e4a
#
_entry.id   9b0d7995a393e668754551727a897e4a
#
_cell.length_a   1.000
_cell.length_b   1.000
_cell.length_c   1.000
_cell.angle_alpha   90.00
_cell.angle_beta   90.00
_cell.angle_gamma   90.00
#
_symmetry.space_group_name_H-M   'P 1'
#
loop_
_entity.id
_entity.type
_entity.pdbx_description
1 polymer ?
#
loop_
_entity_poly.entity_id
_entity_poly.type
_entity_poly.pdbx_seq_one_letter_code
_entity_poly.pdbx_strand_id
1 'polypeptide(L)'
;MKSKSMNNSNAESFTEFEIVGFLGLQEYKTPLFFGFLILFLITLTANLLILYFVAVDQRLHTPMYFFLWNLSLLDLLMTIAIIPKLLAVLLEMNKKISFGGCFFQMYFIIAVGGSELFLVAAMAYDRYVAIVKPLQYNVIIDMKACLSIAATVWIVGFLLPLVSITWASYLPFCGSNKILHCFCDYSAVVALTCTDVTQHIKLAFLLAMFVIFIPFLFVLWSYCRIIISVVRLKKTASRAKAFSMCSSHLLVVLLYYLSTALFYIIFRTESISYEERIFIGGLNYFFTPVVNPLIYTLRNEKMKEAAKKYFNVYTLFQYGLQSSG
;
A
#
# COMPACT_ATOMS: atom_id res chain seq x y z
N MET A 1 7.41 -23.21 35.16
CA MET A 1 5.99 -23.03 35.50
C MET A 1 5.89 -22.52 36.93
N LYS A 2 5.66 -21.25 37.14
CA LYS A 2 5.20 -20.66 38.40
C LYS A 2 4.14 -19.63 38.05
N SER A 3 2.89 -19.97 38.26
CA SER A 3 1.74 -19.08 38.21
C SER A 3 1.95 -17.98 39.26
N LYS A 4 2.26 -16.75 38.82
CA LYS A 4 2.11 -15.57 39.64
C LYS A 4 0.65 -15.11 39.51
N SER A 5 -0.13 -15.38 40.57
CA SER A 5 -1.39 -14.71 40.83
C SER A 5 -1.10 -13.20 40.91
N MET A 6 -1.43 -12.46 39.87
CA MET A 6 -1.38 -11.01 39.87
C MET A 6 -2.69 -10.46 40.41
N ASN A 7 -2.59 -9.73 41.51
CA ASN A 7 -3.68 -8.96 42.12
C ASN A 7 -4.30 -7.98 41.10
N ASN A 8 -5.61 -8.05 40.98
CA ASN A 8 -6.48 -7.37 40.04
C ASN A 8 -6.74 -5.89 40.35
N SER A 9 -5.75 -5.14 40.87
CA SER A 9 -6.00 -3.80 41.45
C SER A 9 -5.32 -2.61 40.76
N ASN A 10 -4.63 -2.77 39.61
CA ASN A 10 -4.07 -1.63 38.88
C ASN A 10 -4.08 -1.92 37.35
N ALA A 11 -5.24 -2.13 36.76
CA ALA A 11 -5.42 -1.96 35.33
C ALA A 11 -5.56 -0.45 35.05
N GLU A 12 -4.44 0.27 35.00
CA GLU A 12 -4.43 1.60 34.40
C GLU A 12 -4.87 1.46 32.94
N SER A 13 -6.03 2.02 32.61
CA SER A 13 -6.47 2.08 31.23
C SER A 13 -5.48 2.94 30.44
N PHE A 14 -4.75 2.34 29.49
CA PHE A 14 -3.87 3.10 28.61
C PHE A 14 -4.67 4.14 27.84
N THR A 15 -4.42 5.41 28.10
CA THR A 15 -4.98 6.52 27.32
C THR A 15 -4.11 6.84 26.11
N GLU A 16 -2.81 6.52 26.19
CA GLU A 16 -1.81 6.84 25.17
C GLU A 16 -0.77 5.72 25.04
N PHE A 17 -0.31 5.50 23.81
CA PHE A 17 0.87 4.70 23.48
C PHE A 17 2.05 5.59 23.10
N GLU A 18 3.27 5.06 23.20
CA GLU A 18 4.50 5.70 22.76
C GLU A 18 5.13 4.90 21.61
N ILE A 19 5.23 5.51 20.44
CA ILE A 19 5.89 4.91 19.27
C ILE A 19 7.40 5.12 19.43
N VAL A 20 8.16 4.02 19.50
CA VAL A 20 9.61 4.07 19.72
C VAL A 20 10.40 4.30 18.43
N GLY A 21 9.85 3.91 17.28
CA GLY A 21 10.53 4.00 16.00
C GLY A 21 11.58 2.90 15.82
N PHE A 22 12.68 3.24 15.18
CA PHE A 22 13.79 2.32 14.89
C PHE A 22 14.79 2.32 16.08
N LEU A 23 14.69 1.34 16.99
CA LEU A 23 15.48 1.26 18.22
C LEU A 23 17.00 1.20 17.94
N GLY A 24 17.45 0.32 17.05
CA GLY A 24 18.87 0.14 16.74
C GLY A 24 19.47 1.23 15.84
N LEU A 25 18.65 2.16 15.36
CA LEU A 25 19.08 3.25 14.47
C LEU A 25 18.97 4.63 15.13
N GLN A 26 19.05 4.68 16.45
CA GLN A 26 18.90 5.94 17.20
C GLN A 26 19.97 6.98 16.87
N GLU A 27 21.18 6.55 16.52
CA GLU A 27 22.27 7.43 16.06
C GLU A 27 22.03 7.99 14.66
N TYR A 28 21.17 7.35 13.87
CA TYR A 28 20.86 7.71 12.47
C TYR A 28 19.53 8.46 12.32
N LYS A 29 18.94 8.98 13.39
CA LYS A 29 17.63 9.69 13.35
C LYS A 29 17.59 10.82 12.32
N THR A 30 18.63 11.64 12.30
CA THR A 30 18.70 12.79 11.39
C THR A 30 18.77 12.37 9.91
N PRO A 31 19.67 11.48 9.47
CA PRO A 31 19.63 10.99 8.09
C PRO A 31 18.35 10.23 7.74
N LEU A 32 17.78 9.47 8.67
CA LEU A 32 16.48 8.80 8.48
C LEU A 32 15.35 9.83 8.29
N PHE A 33 15.34 10.90 9.09
CA PHE A 33 14.35 11.97 8.94
C PHE A 33 14.40 12.58 7.53
N PHE A 34 15.57 12.99 7.05
CA PHE A 34 15.68 13.55 5.71
C PHE A 34 15.36 12.53 4.61
N GLY A 35 15.76 11.27 4.78
CA GLY A 35 15.42 10.19 3.86
C GLY A 35 13.91 9.98 3.73
N PHE A 36 13.19 9.87 4.87
CA PHE A 36 11.74 9.73 4.87
C PHE A 36 11.01 11.00 4.43
N LEU A 37 11.55 12.19 4.70
CA LEU A 37 10.98 13.44 4.21
C LEU A 37 11.07 13.53 2.68
N ILE A 38 12.22 13.22 2.10
CA ILE A 38 12.40 13.19 0.64
C ILE A 38 11.46 12.15 0.02
N LEU A 39 11.40 10.95 0.58
CA LEU A 39 10.51 9.88 0.14
C LEU A 39 9.04 10.33 0.20
N PHE A 40 8.63 10.99 1.27
CA PHE A 40 7.29 11.56 1.44
C PHE A 40 6.96 12.57 0.32
N LEU A 41 7.85 13.53 0.08
CA LEU A 41 7.66 14.55 -0.95
C LEU A 41 7.60 13.97 -2.37
N ILE A 42 8.46 12.99 -2.67
CA ILE A 42 8.43 12.28 -3.96
C ILE A 42 7.11 11.53 -4.13
N THR A 43 6.66 10.80 -3.10
CA THR A 43 5.41 10.03 -3.17
C THR A 43 4.21 10.94 -3.36
N LEU A 44 4.11 12.02 -2.57
CA LEU A 44 3.04 13.00 -2.72
C LEU A 44 3.02 13.59 -4.13
N THR A 45 4.15 14.10 -4.58
CA THR A 45 4.24 14.76 -5.89
C THR A 45 3.89 13.79 -7.02
N ALA A 46 4.47 12.61 -7.04
CA ALA A 46 4.28 11.65 -8.12
C ALA A 46 2.82 11.15 -8.21
N ASN A 47 2.20 10.80 -7.08
CA ASN A 47 0.82 10.32 -7.07
C ASN A 47 -0.18 11.46 -7.35
N LEU A 48 0.03 12.67 -6.82
CA LEU A 48 -0.80 13.84 -7.14
C LEU A 48 -0.74 14.19 -8.64
N LEU A 49 0.44 14.08 -9.27
CA LEU A 49 0.57 14.28 -10.71
C LEU A 49 -0.21 13.22 -11.50
N ILE A 50 -0.21 11.95 -11.10
CA ILE A 50 -1.03 10.93 -11.76
C ILE A 50 -2.51 11.27 -11.61
N LEU A 51 -2.98 11.60 -10.39
CA LEU A 51 -4.36 11.98 -10.16
C LEU A 51 -4.76 13.17 -11.05
N TYR A 52 -3.91 14.18 -11.13
CA TYR A 52 -4.13 15.36 -11.96
C TYR A 52 -4.19 15.02 -13.47
N PHE A 53 -3.18 14.32 -14.01
CA PHE A 53 -3.13 14.01 -15.44
C PHE A 53 -4.31 13.12 -15.86
N VAL A 54 -4.66 12.11 -15.06
CA VAL A 54 -5.82 11.25 -15.36
C VAL A 54 -7.13 12.05 -15.31
N ALA A 55 -7.26 13.03 -14.43
CA ALA A 55 -8.45 13.86 -14.34
C ALA A 55 -8.60 14.82 -15.54
N VAL A 56 -7.50 15.42 -16.04
CA VAL A 56 -7.57 16.50 -17.03
C VAL A 56 -7.34 16.06 -18.49
N ASP A 57 -6.65 14.94 -18.73
CA ASP A 57 -6.36 14.47 -20.10
C ASP A 57 -7.34 13.37 -20.53
N GLN A 58 -8.26 13.73 -21.41
CA GLN A 58 -9.28 12.80 -21.95
C GLN A 58 -8.70 11.52 -22.58
N ARG A 59 -7.44 11.56 -23.10
CA ARG A 59 -6.75 10.37 -23.64
C ARG A 59 -6.44 9.32 -22.57
N LEU A 60 -6.46 9.72 -21.29
CA LEU A 60 -6.27 8.84 -20.14
C LEU A 60 -7.59 8.36 -19.52
N HIS A 61 -8.75 8.74 -20.08
CA HIS A 61 -10.05 8.27 -19.61
C HIS A 61 -10.35 6.85 -20.11
N THR A 62 -9.57 5.89 -19.67
CA THR A 62 -9.77 4.45 -19.97
C THR A 62 -9.75 3.63 -18.69
N PRO A 63 -10.33 2.41 -18.67
CA PRO A 63 -10.42 1.56 -17.48
C PRO A 63 -9.09 1.40 -16.73
N MET A 64 -8.01 1.15 -17.46
CA MET A 64 -6.67 1.01 -16.84
C MET A 64 -6.26 2.25 -16.04
N TYR A 65 -6.44 3.46 -16.60
CA TYR A 65 -6.07 4.69 -15.90
C TYR A 65 -7.04 5.04 -14.78
N PHE A 66 -8.29 4.63 -14.87
CA PHE A 66 -9.23 4.71 -13.76
C PHE A 66 -8.75 3.87 -12.56
N PHE A 67 -8.31 2.64 -12.78
CA PHE A 67 -7.73 1.81 -11.71
C PHE A 67 -6.40 2.39 -11.21
N LEU A 68 -5.56 2.92 -12.10
CA LEU A 68 -4.32 3.59 -11.72
C LEU A 68 -4.58 4.84 -10.85
N TRP A 69 -5.62 5.61 -11.15
CA TRP A 69 -6.08 6.73 -10.33
C TRP A 69 -6.45 6.28 -8.91
N ASN A 70 -7.22 5.19 -8.79
CA ASN A 70 -7.55 4.59 -7.48
C ASN A 70 -6.30 4.10 -6.75
N LEU A 71 -5.34 3.47 -7.44
CA LEU A 71 -4.08 3.02 -6.83
C LEU A 71 -3.29 4.21 -6.28
N SER A 72 -3.15 5.27 -7.07
CA SER A 72 -2.46 6.50 -6.62
C SER A 72 -3.14 7.17 -5.43
N LEU A 73 -4.46 7.09 -5.33
CA LEU A 73 -5.21 7.58 -4.17
C LEU A 73 -4.91 6.72 -2.92
N LEU A 74 -4.90 5.39 -3.05
CA LEU A 74 -4.54 4.48 -1.95
C LEU A 74 -3.09 4.69 -1.50
N ASP A 75 -2.13 4.83 -2.43
CA ASP A 75 -0.72 5.15 -2.15
C ASP A 75 -0.57 6.45 -1.35
N LEU A 76 -1.34 7.50 -1.67
CA LEU A 76 -1.36 8.75 -0.91
C LEU A 76 -1.92 8.56 0.49
N LEU A 77 -3.03 7.84 0.62
CA LEU A 77 -3.67 7.57 1.90
C LEU A 77 -2.73 6.77 2.83
N MET A 78 -2.06 5.74 2.30
CA MET A 78 -1.05 4.97 3.03
C MET A 78 0.09 5.87 3.52
N THR A 79 0.64 6.66 2.63
CA THR A 79 1.76 7.57 2.90
C THR A 79 1.43 8.60 3.97
N ILE A 80 0.25 9.22 3.90
CA ILE A 80 -0.23 10.23 4.88
C ILE A 80 -0.53 9.58 6.24
N ALA A 81 -0.99 8.34 6.27
CA ALA A 81 -1.27 7.63 7.51
C ALA A 81 -0.01 7.29 8.32
N ILE A 82 1.13 7.10 7.66
CA ILE A 82 2.35 6.59 8.31
C ILE A 82 3.42 7.67 8.45
N ILE A 83 3.82 8.32 7.35
CA ILE A 83 5.08 9.09 7.30
C ILE A 83 5.04 10.35 8.17
N PRO A 84 3.98 11.17 8.24
CA PRO A 84 3.99 12.36 9.09
C PRO A 84 4.22 12.04 10.57
N LYS A 85 3.61 10.98 11.07
CA LYS A 85 3.82 10.54 12.45
C LYS A 85 5.23 10.00 12.66
N LEU A 86 5.76 9.24 11.72
CA LEU A 86 7.13 8.74 11.76
C LEU A 86 8.16 9.90 11.78
N LEU A 87 7.97 10.92 10.97
CA LEU A 87 8.83 12.11 10.98
C LEU A 87 8.82 12.83 12.33
N ALA A 88 7.64 12.98 12.97
CA ALA A 88 7.53 13.56 14.29
C ALA A 88 8.24 12.71 15.37
N VAL A 89 8.19 11.38 15.25
CA VAL A 89 8.91 10.45 16.14
C VAL A 89 10.43 10.57 15.96
N LEU A 90 10.91 10.65 14.72
CA LEU A 90 12.34 10.78 14.41
C LEU A 90 12.94 12.11 14.93
N LEU A 91 12.17 13.20 14.91
CA LEU A 91 12.56 14.49 15.49
C LEU A 91 12.37 14.56 17.02
N GLU A 92 11.91 13.49 17.66
CA GLU A 92 11.60 13.45 19.10
C GLU A 92 10.54 14.47 19.56
N MET A 93 9.81 15.08 18.62
CA MET A 93 8.83 16.12 18.93
C MET A 93 7.55 15.54 19.55
N ASN A 94 7.06 14.42 19.03
CA ASN A 94 5.83 13.79 19.49
C ASN A 94 5.84 12.29 19.24
N LYS A 95 6.26 11.53 20.26
CA LYS A 95 6.25 10.04 20.22
C LYS A 95 4.91 9.45 20.67
N LYS A 96 4.06 10.23 21.33
CA LYS A 96 2.80 9.77 21.91
C LYS A 96 1.70 9.75 20.83
N ILE A 97 0.85 8.74 20.91
CA ILE A 97 -0.38 8.62 20.13
C ILE A 97 -1.50 8.16 21.05
N SER A 98 -2.68 8.77 20.95
CA SER A 98 -3.83 8.33 21.74
C SER A 98 -4.23 6.91 21.41
N PHE A 99 -4.86 6.21 22.34
CA PHE A 99 -5.37 4.85 22.15
C PHE A 99 -6.22 4.76 20.88
N GLY A 100 -7.26 5.60 20.76
CA GLY A 100 -8.12 5.62 19.57
C GLY A 100 -7.37 5.97 18.29
N GLY A 101 -6.41 6.91 18.35
CA GLY A 101 -5.57 7.28 17.20
C GLY A 101 -4.68 6.13 16.70
N CYS A 102 -4.13 5.34 17.64
CA CYS A 102 -3.33 4.16 17.28
C CYS A 102 -4.19 3.08 16.61
N PHE A 103 -5.36 2.76 17.17
CA PHE A 103 -6.28 1.78 16.58
C PHE A 103 -6.83 2.25 15.24
N PHE A 104 -7.10 3.55 15.08
CA PHE A 104 -7.51 4.13 13.80
C PHE A 104 -6.38 4.04 12.77
N GLN A 105 -5.14 4.39 13.11
CA GLN A 105 -3.99 4.27 12.22
C GLN A 105 -3.79 2.81 11.77
N MET A 106 -3.81 1.87 12.70
CA MET A 106 -3.67 0.43 12.45
C MET A 106 -4.77 -0.08 11.53
N TYR A 107 -6.03 0.24 11.81
CA TYR A 107 -7.17 -0.08 10.96
C TYR A 107 -6.99 0.46 9.54
N PHE A 108 -6.65 1.74 9.44
CA PHE A 108 -6.54 2.44 8.17
C PHE A 108 -5.43 1.88 7.28
N ILE A 109 -4.26 1.58 7.85
CA ILE A 109 -3.13 0.96 7.15
C ILE A 109 -3.51 -0.42 6.60
N ILE A 110 -4.16 -1.27 7.40
CA ILE A 110 -4.57 -2.62 6.98
C ILE A 110 -5.66 -2.53 5.91
N ALA A 111 -6.61 -1.62 6.05
CA ALA A 111 -7.70 -1.42 5.08
C ALA A 111 -7.18 -0.95 3.72
N VAL A 112 -6.30 0.04 3.71
CA VAL A 112 -5.69 0.57 2.48
C VAL A 112 -4.82 -0.50 1.82
N GLY A 113 -3.93 -1.16 2.56
CA GLY A 113 -3.07 -2.22 2.02
C GLY A 113 -3.86 -3.42 1.46
N GLY A 114 -4.95 -3.81 2.12
CA GLY A 114 -5.88 -4.81 1.59
C GLY A 114 -6.56 -4.36 0.30
N SER A 115 -7.01 -3.11 0.24
CA SER A 115 -7.60 -2.52 -0.97
C SER A 115 -6.60 -2.49 -2.14
N GLU A 116 -5.33 -2.17 -1.90
CA GLU A 116 -4.28 -2.20 -2.92
C GLU A 116 -4.12 -3.59 -3.55
N LEU A 117 -4.08 -4.66 -2.74
CA LEU A 117 -3.97 -6.03 -3.24
C LEU A 117 -5.16 -6.44 -4.11
N PHE A 118 -6.38 -6.13 -3.71
CA PHE A 118 -7.57 -6.38 -4.52
C PHE A 118 -7.59 -5.53 -5.79
N LEU A 119 -7.12 -4.28 -5.73
CA LEU A 119 -7.05 -3.38 -6.88
C LEU A 119 -6.04 -3.89 -7.91
N VAL A 120 -4.88 -4.36 -7.48
CA VAL A 120 -3.87 -4.99 -8.35
C VAL A 120 -4.46 -6.22 -9.05
N ALA A 121 -5.29 -7.02 -8.37
CA ALA A 121 -5.99 -8.14 -9.01
C ALA A 121 -7.04 -7.67 -10.04
N ALA A 122 -7.77 -6.59 -9.75
CA ALA A 122 -8.70 -5.98 -10.71
C ALA A 122 -7.97 -5.47 -11.96
N MET A 123 -6.78 -4.87 -11.79
CA MET A 123 -5.94 -4.45 -12.91
C MET A 123 -5.40 -5.64 -13.72
N ALA A 124 -5.11 -6.77 -13.08
CA ALA A 124 -4.75 -8.01 -13.78
C ALA A 124 -5.92 -8.53 -14.64
N TYR A 125 -7.15 -8.43 -14.13
CA TYR A 125 -8.36 -8.78 -14.89
C TYR A 125 -8.57 -7.86 -16.09
N ASP A 126 -8.39 -6.56 -15.93
CA ASP A 126 -8.42 -5.59 -17.03
C ASP A 126 -7.44 -5.98 -18.14
N ARG A 127 -6.19 -6.27 -17.78
CA ARG A 127 -5.17 -6.76 -18.74
C ARG A 127 -5.57 -8.06 -19.41
N TYR A 128 -6.10 -9.02 -18.64
CA TYR A 128 -6.60 -10.29 -19.19
C TYR A 128 -7.68 -10.05 -20.25
N VAL A 129 -8.70 -9.27 -19.96
CA VAL A 129 -9.79 -9.00 -20.92
C VAL A 129 -9.27 -8.26 -22.14
N ALA A 130 -8.41 -7.25 -21.96
CA ALA A 130 -7.84 -6.46 -23.08
C ALA A 130 -7.01 -7.30 -24.06
N ILE A 131 -6.33 -8.34 -23.60
CA ILE A 131 -5.44 -9.16 -24.44
C ILE A 131 -6.12 -10.43 -24.96
N VAL A 132 -6.90 -11.10 -24.11
CA VAL A 132 -7.50 -12.39 -24.45
C VAL A 132 -8.87 -12.23 -25.15
N LYS A 133 -9.60 -11.15 -24.85
CA LYS A 133 -10.93 -10.87 -25.41
C LYS A 133 -11.04 -9.46 -25.99
N PRO A 134 -10.14 -9.03 -26.89
CA PRO A 134 -10.04 -7.64 -27.35
C PRO A 134 -11.33 -7.10 -27.99
N LEU A 135 -12.07 -7.93 -28.69
CA LEU A 135 -13.34 -7.53 -29.33
C LEU A 135 -14.48 -7.31 -28.34
N GLN A 136 -14.38 -7.89 -27.15
CA GLN A 136 -15.40 -7.78 -26.10
C GLN A 136 -14.96 -6.81 -24.97
N TYR A 137 -13.77 -6.21 -25.08
CA TYR A 137 -13.18 -5.42 -24.00
C TYR A 137 -14.11 -4.30 -23.53
N ASN A 138 -14.59 -3.47 -24.43
CA ASN A 138 -15.45 -2.32 -24.09
C ASN A 138 -16.85 -2.72 -23.58
N VAL A 139 -17.26 -3.97 -23.79
CA VAL A 139 -18.54 -4.49 -23.28
C VAL A 139 -18.37 -5.09 -21.88
N ILE A 140 -17.23 -5.75 -21.62
CA ILE A 140 -16.95 -6.42 -20.33
C ILE A 140 -16.43 -5.42 -19.30
N ILE A 141 -15.57 -4.50 -19.73
CA ILE A 141 -14.93 -3.48 -18.88
C ILE A 141 -15.43 -2.10 -19.31
N ASP A 142 -16.72 -1.88 -19.13
CA ASP A 142 -17.33 -0.57 -19.27
C ASP A 142 -17.14 0.27 -17.98
N MET A 143 -17.53 1.54 -18.01
CA MET A 143 -17.37 2.43 -16.86
C MET A 143 -18.19 1.97 -15.65
N LYS A 144 -19.34 1.34 -15.86
CA LYS A 144 -20.19 0.81 -14.77
C LYS A 144 -19.49 -0.37 -14.09
N ALA A 145 -18.88 -1.28 -14.88
CA ALA A 145 -18.08 -2.38 -14.36
C ALA A 145 -16.86 -1.86 -13.59
N CYS A 146 -16.14 -0.85 -14.10
CA CYS A 146 -15.02 -0.22 -13.42
C CYS A 146 -15.41 0.36 -12.07
N LEU A 147 -16.51 1.12 -12.01
CA LEU A 147 -17.03 1.71 -10.76
C LEU A 147 -17.45 0.62 -9.77
N SER A 148 -18.14 -0.42 -10.24
CA SER A 148 -18.58 -1.54 -9.39
C SER A 148 -17.36 -2.30 -8.82
N ILE A 149 -16.36 -2.58 -9.63
CA ILE A 149 -15.12 -3.25 -9.20
C ILE A 149 -14.39 -2.37 -8.15
N ALA A 150 -14.19 -1.09 -8.44
CA ALA A 150 -13.54 -0.17 -7.50
C ALA A 150 -14.32 -0.06 -6.18
N ALA A 151 -15.64 0.13 -6.24
CA ALA A 151 -16.48 0.16 -5.03
C ALA A 151 -16.34 -1.13 -4.21
N THR A 152 -16.37 -2.29 -4.87
CA THR A 152 -16.19 -3.59 -4.20
C THR A 152 -14.82 -3.69 -3.53
N VAL A 153 -13.75 -3.27 -4.21
CA VAL A 153 -12.38 -3.25 -3.67
C VAL A 153 -12.30 -2.39 -2.41
N TRP A 154 -12.84 -1.17 -2.46
CA TRP A 154 -12.85 -0.27 -1.30
C TRP A 154 -13.71 -0.83 -0.15
N ILE A 155 -14.92 -1.30 -0.43
CA ILE A 155 -15.83 -1.85 0.59
C ILE A 155 -15.20 -3.06 1.27
N VAL A 156 -14.70 -4.03 0.50
CA VAL A 156 -14.11 -5.25 1.05
C VAL A 156 -12.84 -4.93 1.83
N GLY A 157 -11.94 -4.10 1.29
CA GLY A 157 -10.70 -3.71 1.96
C GLY A 157 -10.94 -3.01 3.30
N PHE A 158 -11.95 -2.16 3.38
CA PHE A 158 -12.28 -1.42 4.61
C PHE A 158 -13.14 -2.22 5.60
N LEU A 159 -13.97 -3.15 5.16
CA LEU A 159 -14.79 -3.95 6.07
C LEU A 159 -14.02 -5.10 6.74
N LEU A 160 -13.12 -5.76 6.01
CA LEU A 160 -12.42 -6.95 6.52
C LEU A 160 -11.63 -6.70 7.81
N PRO A 161 -10.81 -5.64 7.96
CA PRO A 161 -10.03 -5.46 9.17
C PRO A 161 -10.87 -5.01 10.38
N LEU A 162 -12.09 -4.51 10.20
CA LEU A 162 -12.95 -4.05 11.30
C LEU A 162 -13.11 -5.12 12.37
N VAL A 163 -13.30 -6.38 11.96
CA VAL A 163 -13.54 -7.49 12.91
C VAL A 163 -12.34 -7.69 13.85
N SER A 164 -11.13 -7.81 13.28
CA SER A 164 -9.92 -8.06 14.09
C SER A 164 -9.53 -6.84 14.92
N ILE A 165 -9.64 -5.64 14.36
CA ILE A 165 -9.27 -4.40 15.03
C ILE A 165 -10.22 -4.08 16.19
N THR A 166 -11.53 -4.17 15.94
CA THR A 166 -12.53 -3.93 16.99
C THR A 166 -12.38 -4.97 18.11
N TRP A 167 -12.18 -6.24 17.77
CA TRP A 167 -11.97 -7.27 18.80
C TRP A 167 -10.70 -7.00 19.61
N ALA A 168 -9.59 -6.59 18.97
CA ALA A 168 -8.35 -6.26 19.67
C ALA A 168 -8.47 -5.02 20.56
N SER A 169 -9.35 -4.06 20.25
CA SER A 169 -9.53 -2.85 21.07
C SER A 169 -10.13 -3.10 22.45
N TYR A 170 -10.77 -4.25 22.67
CA TYR A 170 -11.31 -4.67 23.98
C TYR A 170 -10.32 -5.45 24.83
N LEU A 171 -9.09 -5.68 24.36
CA LEU A 171 -8.07 -6.38 25.13
C LEU A 171 -7.59 -5.57 26.34
N PRO A 172 -7.27 -6.21 27.48
CA PRO A 172 -6.68 -5.55 28.62
C PRO A 172 -5.21 -5.24 28.35
N PHE A 173 -4.89 -3.98 28.22
CA PHE A 173 -3.51 -3.50 28.06
C PHE A 173 -2.89 -3.24 29.42
N CYS A 174 -1.63 -3.68 29.64
CA CYS A 174 -0.94 -3.52 30.90
C CYS A 174 0.59 -3.58 30.70
N GLY A 175 1.33 -3.01 31.62
CA GLY A 175 2.79 -2.97 31.56
C GLY A 175 3.34 -1.79 30.78
N SER A 176 4.16 -2.02 29.78
CA SER A 176 4.74 -0.93 28.97
C SER A 176 3.76 -0.46 27.90
N ASN A 177 3.63 0.87 27.73
CA ASN A 177 2.87 1.48 26.66
C ASN A 177 3.71 1.75 25.39
N LYS A 178 4.94 1.20 25.31
CA LYS A 178 5.89 1.44 24.22
C LYS A 178 5.67 0.47 23.08
N ILE A 179 5.26 0.99 21.94
CA ILE A 179 5.15 0.24 20.69
C ILE A 179 6.53 0.20 20.04
N LEU A 180 7.12 -0.99 20.02
CA LEU A 180 8.43 -1.23 19.40
C LEU A 180 8.29 -1.34 17.87
N HIS A 181 7.77 -0.28 17.24
CA HIS A 181 7.55 -0.19 15.81
C HIS A 181 7.57 1.28 15.37
N CYS A 182 7.64 1.54 14.06
CA CYS A 182 7.62 2.89 13.50
C CYS A 182 6.20 3.47 13.29
N PHE A 183 5.17 2.65 13.47
CA PHE A 183 3.75 3.00 13.47
C PHE A 183 2.97 1.98 14.31
N CYS A 184 1.67 2.18 14.49
CA CYS A 184 0.81 1.22 15.19
C CYS A 184 0.59 -0.04 14.35
N ASP A 185 1.47 -1.03 14.53
CA ASP A 185 1.35 -2.35 13.93
C ASP A 185 0.51 -3.28 14.80
N TYR A 186 -0.33 -4.13 14.17
CA TYR A 186 -1.23 -5.03 14.90
C TYR A 186 -0.50 -5.95 15.88
N SER A 187 0.57 -6.58 15.43
CA SER A 187 1.32 -7.54 16.25
C SER A 187 2.05 -6.85 17.39
N ALA A 188 2.62 -5.67 17.15
CA ALA A 188 3.33 -4.88 18.14
C ALA A 188 2.39 -4.31 19.22
N VAL A 189 1.16 -3.90 18.83
CA VAL A 189 0.15 -3.38 19.77
C VAL A 189 -0.44 -4.51 20.61
N VAL A 190 -0.86 -5.62 20.00
CA VAL A 190 -1.46 -6.75 20.71
C VAL A 190 -0.46 -7.43 21.67
N ALA A 191 0.85 -7.36 21.39
CA ALA A 191 1.89 -7.84 22.32
C ALA A 191 1.97 -7.07 23.64
N LEU A 192 1.33 -5.89 23.75
CA LEU A 192 1.28 -5.08 24.99
C LEU A 192 0.13 -5.47 25.94
N THR A 193 -0.63 -6.49 25.59
CA THR A 193 -1.75 -6.99 26.40
C THR A 193 -1.31 -8.02 27.44
N CYS A 194 -2.10 -8.17 28.51
CA CYS A 194 -1.82 -9.10 29.61
C CYS A 194 -2.63 -10.40 29.56
N THR A 195 -3.25 -10.67 28.45
CA THR A 195 -4.08 -11.87 28.27
C THR A 195 -3.54 -12.75 27.16
N ASP A 196 -4.07 -13.94 27.04
CA ASP A 196 -3.77 -14.83 25.89
C ASP A 196 -4.40 -14.27 24.61
N VAL A 197 -3.56 -13.87 23.67
CA VAL A 197 -3.95 -13.30 22.39
C VAL A 197 -3.93 -14.29 21.23
N THR A 198 -3.76 -15.57 21.52
CA THR A 198 -3.61 -16.63 20.51
C THR A 198 -4.76 -16.62 19.49
N GLN A 199 -5.99 -16.42 19.93
CA GLN A 199 -7.15 -16.39 19.04
C GLN A 199 -7.20 -15.13 18.19
N HIS A 200 -6.78 -13.96 18.75
CA HIS A 200 -6.69 -12.69 18.03
C HIS A 200 -5.65 -12.76 16.91
N ILE A 201 -4.47 -13.33 17.20
CA ILE A 201 -3.41 -13.52 16.21
C ILE A 201 -3.84 -14.52 15.14
N LYS A 202 -4.52 -15.62 15.51
CA LYS A 202 -5.06 -16.60 14.54
C LYS A 202 -6.06 -15.96 13.59
N LEU A 203 -7.02 -15.17 14.10
CA LEU A 203 -8.01 -14.48 13.26
C LEU A 203 -7.33 -13.49 12.32
N ALA A 204 -6.44 -12.62 12.84
CA ALA A 204 -5.71 -11.67 12.03
C ALA A 204 -4.88 -12.36 10.93
N PHE A 205 -4.24 -13.49 11.26
CA PHE A 205 -3.50 -14.31 10.30
C PHE A 205 -4.42 -14.89 9.22
N LEU A 206 -5.58 -15.45 9.58
CA LEU A 206 -6.53 -15.99 8.61
C LEU A 206 -7.07 -14.90 7.66
N LEU A 207 -7.40 -13.72 8.20
CA LEU A 207 -7.84 -12.59 7.38
C LEU A 207 -6.73 -12.10 6.45
N ALA A 208 -5.49 -12.01 6.94
CA ALA A 208 -4.33 -11.65 6.11
C ALA A 208 -4.10 -12.67 5.00
N MET A 209 -4.17 -13.98 5.30
CA MET A 209 -4.07 -15.04 4.29
C MET A 209 -5.16 -14.91 3.23
N PHE A 210 -6.39 -14.64 3.63
CA PHE A 210 -7.49 -14.42 2.68
C PHE A 210 -7.20 -13.23 1.75
N VAL A 211 -6.82 -12.09 2.31
CA VAL A 211 -6.52 -10.84 1.56
C VAL A 211 -5.32 -10.98 0.62
N ILE A 212 -4.34 -11.81 0.96
CA ILE A 212 -3.15 -12.02 0.14
C ILE A 212 -3.38 -13.12 -0.91
N PHE A 213 -3.85 -14.30 -0.49
CA PHE A 213 -3.89 -15.47 -1.39
C PHE A 213 -5.01 -15.41 -2.41
N ILE A 214 -6.19 -14.89 -2.07
CA ILE A 214 -7.30 -14.84 -3.03
C ILE A 214 -6.96 -13.92 -4.22
N PRO A 215 -6.53 -12.65 -4.03
CA PRO A 215 -6.10 -11.84 -5.14
C PRO A 215 -4.89 -12.41 -5.88
N PHE A 216 -3.91 -13.01 -5.17
CA PHE A 216 -2.75 -13.64 -5.79
C PHE A 216 -3.12 -14.76 -6.76
N LEU A 217 -3.96 -15.71 -6.33
CA LEU A 217 -4.42 -16.80 -7.19
C LEU A 217 -5.16 -16.28 -8.42
N PHE A 218 -5.94 -15.21 -8.24
CA PHE A 218 -6.64 -14.58 -9.35
C PHE A 218 -5.68 -13.89 -10.33
N VAL A 219 -4.67 -13.19 -9.83
CA VAL A 219 -3.59 -12.61 -10.64
C VAL A 219 -2.85 -13.70 -11.40
N LEU A 220 -2.44 -14.75 -10.71
CA LEU A 220 -1.74 -15.89 -11.32
C LEU A 220 -2.56 -16.52 -12.44
N TRP A 221 -3.85 -16.79 -12.19
CA TRP A 221 -4.77 -17.28 -13.23
C TRP A 221 -4.84 -16.33 -14.43
N SER A 222 -5.00 -15.02 -14.19
CA SER A 222 -5.08 -14.00 -15.26
C SER A 222 -3.81 -14.01 -16.11
N TYR A 223 -2.63 -14.02 -15.51
CA TYR A 223 -1.37 -14.03 -16.25
C TYR A 223 -1.09 -15.35 -16.95
N CYS A 224 -1.45 -16.50 -16.38
CA CYS A 224 -1.39 -17.78 -17.11
C CYS A 224 -2.23 -17.73 -18.39
N ARG A 225 -3.45 -17.19 -18.32
CA ARG A 225 -4.33 -17.03 -19.51
C ARG A 225 -3.76 -16.05 -20.53
N ILE A 226 -3.15 -14.94 -20.08
CA ILE A 226 -2.48 -13.98 -20.96
C ILE A 226 -1.31 -14.65 -21.67
N ILE A 227 -0.43 -15.34 -20.97
CA ILE A 227 0.75 -16.00 -21.54
C ILE A 227 0.33 -17.03 -22.59
N ILE A 228 -0.64 -17.90 -22.29
CA ILE A 228 -1.16 -18.89 -23.23
C ILE A 228 -1.69 -18.21 -24.49
N SER A 229 -2.40 -17.09 -24.36
CA SER A 229 -2.93 -16.35 -25.51
C SER A 229 -1.82 -15.71 -26.34
N VAL A 230 -0.85 -15.07 -25.68
CA VAL A 230 0.26 -14.38 -26.36
C VAL A 230 1.19 -15.35 -27.10
N VAL A 231 1.49 -16.52 -26.52
CA VAL A 231 2.31 -17.55 -27.20
C VAL A 231 1.65 -18.05 -28.48
N ARG A 232 0.32 -18.09 -28.56
CA ARG A 232 -0.44 -18.49 -29.76
C ARG A 232 -0.44 -17.45 -30.86
N LEU A 233 -0.03 -16.20 -30.62
CA LEU A 233 0.07 -15.16 -31.64
C LEU A 233 1.20 -15.50 -32.63
N LYS A 234 0.90 -15.51 -33.91
CA LYS A 234 1.88 -15.85 -34.98
C LYS A 234 2.90 -14.72 -35.22
N LYS A 235 2.48 -13.45 -35.09
CA LYS A 235 3.33 -12.27 -35.40
C LYS A 235 4.14 -11.83 -34.19
N THR A 236 5.46 -11.75 -34.32
CA THR A 236 6.39 -11.32 -33.28
C THR A 236 6.09 -9.89 -32.76
N ALA A 237 5.75 -8.97 -33.67
CA ALA A 237 5.37 -7.59 -33.29
C ALA A 237 4.12 -7.56 -32.39
N SER A 238 3.13 -8.42 -32.62
CA SER A 238 1.94 -8.52 -31.77
C SER A 238 2.26 -9.07 -30.38
N ARG A 239 3.18 -10.04 -30.30
CA ARG A 239 3.68 -10.55 -29.01
C ARG A 239 4.40 -9.44 -28.23
N ALA A 240 5.33 -8.72 -28.85
CA ALA A 240 6.07 -7.63 -28.22
C ALA A 240 5.14 -6.54 -27.69
N LYS A 241 4.12 -6.16 -28.45
CA LYS A 241 3.10 -5.18 -28.04
C LYS A 241 2.31 -5.67 -26.81
N ALA A 242 1.88 -6.93 -26.78
CA ALA A 242 1.15 -7.51 -25.65
C ALA A 242 2.04 -7.56 -24.37
N PHE A 243 3.31 -7.96 -24.51
CA PHE A 243 4.26 -7.93 -23.40
C PHE A 243 4.50 -6.50 -22.88
N SER A 244 4.67 -5.53 -23.75
CA SER A 244 4.83 -4.12 -23.37
C SER A 244 3.62 -3.59 -22.58
N MET A 245 2.40 -3.98 -22.98
CA MET A 245 1.17 -3.58 -22.27
C MET A 245 1.07 -4.16 -20.86
N CYS A 246 1.65 -5.35 -20.63
CA CYS A 246 1.61 -6.04 -19.33
C CYS A 246 2.79 -5.73 -18.42
N SER A 247 3.94 -5.33 -19.00
CA SER A 247 5.22 -5.29 -18.27
C SER A 247 5.20 -4.37 -17.06
N SER A 248 4.57 -3.20 -17.15
CA SER A 248 4.44 -2.28 -16.02
C SER A 248 3.59 -2.87 -14.90
N HIS A 249 2.44 -3.45 -15.25
CA HIS A 249 1.57 -4.07 -14.26
C HIS A 249 2.21 -5.33 -13.64
N LEU A 250 2.88 -6.16 -14.45
CA LEU A 250 3.58 -7.34 -13.94
C LEU A 250 4.68 -6.95 -12.95
N LEU A 251 5.40 -5.85 -13.20
CA LEU A 251 6.42 -5.36 -12.28
C LEU A 251 5.82 -4.91 -10.94
N VAL A 252 4.68 -4.23 -10.97
CA VAL A 252 3.93 -3.86 -9.76
C VAL A 252 3.44 -5.10 -9.01
N VAL A 253 2.84 -6.08 -9.70
CA VAL A 253 2.44 -7.37 -9.12
C VAL A 253 3.61 -8.06 -8.42
N LEU A 254 4.76 -8.15 -9.09
CA LEU A 254 5.96 -8.76 -8.51
C LEU A 254 6.42 -7.99 -7.27
N LEU A 255 6.42 -6.65 -7.32
CA LEU A 255 6.78 -5.82 -6.18
C LEU A 255 5.91 -6.12 -4.96
N TYR A 256 4.58 -6.11 -5.12
CA TYR A 256 3.64 -6.37 -4.02
C TYR A 256 3.80 -7.78 -3.42
N TYR A 257 3.81 -8.80 -4.26
CA TYR A 257 3.81 -10.19 -3.76
C TYR A 257 5.19 -10.66 -3.30
N LEU A 258 6.30 -10.22 -3.94
CA LEU A 258 7.65 -10.56 -3.47
C LEU A 258 7.99 -9.85 -2.16
N SER A 259 7.64 -8.57 -2.00
CA SER A 259 7.86 -7.86 -0.74
C SER A 259 7.02 -8.45 0.40
N THR A 260 5.77 -8.82 0.13
CA THR A 260 4.92 -9.50 1.10
C THR A 260 5.46 -10.88 1.46
N ALA A 261 5.88 -11.69 0.49
CA ALA A 261 6.49 -12.99 0.74
C ALA A 261 7.78 -12.87 1.55
N LEU A 262 8.64 -11.91 1.20
CA LEU A 262 9.87 -11.61 1.92
C LEU A 262 9.58 -11.25 3.39
N PHE A 263 8.58 -10.39 3.63
CA PHE A 263 8.14 -10.05 4.99
C PHE A 263 7.78 -11.31 5.80
N TYR A 264 6.96 -12.21 5.25
CA TYR A 264 6.55 -13.43 5.96
C TYR A 264 7.70 -14.41 6.21
N ILE A 265 8.64 -14.54 5.27
CA ILE A 265 9.85 -15.38 5.42
C ILE A 265 10.72 -14.82 6.54
N ILE A 266 11.01 -13.53 6.51
CA ILE A 266 11.89 -12.86 7.47
C ILE A 266 11.28 -12.86 8.87
N PHE A 267 9.96 -12.69 8.98
CA PHE A 267 9.28 -12.72 10.28
C PHE A 267 9.41 -14.08 10.99
N ARG A 268 9.65 -15.17 10.25
CA ARG A 268 9.86 -16.52 10.78
C ARG A 268 11.34 -16.89 10.99
N THR A 269 12.27 -16.06 10.51
CA THR A 269 13.71 -16.37 10.59
C THR A 269 14.27 -15.82 11.91
N GLU A 270 14.62 -16.71 12.83
CA GLU A 270 15.08 -16.34 14.20
C GLU A 270 16.40 -15.59 14.20
N SER A 271 17.26 -15.79 13.18
CA SER A 271 18.57 -15.12 13.05
C SER A 271 18.52 -13.63 12.68
N ILE A 272 17.34 -13.12 12.31
CA ILE A 272 17.17 -11.73 11.89
C ILE A 272 16.74 -10.90 13.11
N SER A 273 17.44 -9.78 13.35
CA SER A 273 17.14 -8.88 14.45
C SER A 273 15.74 -8.28 14.33
N TYR A 274 15.18 -7.87 15.45
CA TYR A 274 13.85 -7.25 15.49
C TYR A 274 13.79 -5.99 14.61
N GLU A 275 14.85 -5.19 14.61
CA GLU A 275 14.96 -3.94 13.84
C GLU A 275 15.01 -4.19 12.34
N GLU A 276 15.75 -5.21 11.90
CA GLU A 276 15.76 -5.61 10.50
C GLU A 276 14.38 -6.06 10.04
N ARG A 277 13.62 -6.77 10.89
CA ARG A 277 12.23 -7.17 10.59
C ARG A 277 11.32 -5.95 10.40
N ILE A 278 11.42 -4.94 11.27
CA ILE A 278 10.66 -3.69 11.14
C ILE A 278 11.02 -2.97 9.85
N PHE A 279 12.32 -2.85 9.55
CA PHE A 279 12.80 -2.18 8.35
C PHE A 279 12.29 -2.88 7.08
N ILE A 280 12.41 -4.20 7.01
CA ILE A 280 11.99 -4.98 5.84
C ILE A 280 10.46 -5.02 5.73
N GLY A 281 9.75 -5.14 6.86
CA GLY A 281 8.29 -4.99 6.89
C GLY A 281 7.84 -3.62 6.42
N GLY A 282 8.58 -2.58 6.80
CA GLY A 282 8.37 -1.21 6.36
C GLY A 282 8.58 -0.99 4.86
N LEU A 283 9.41 -1.79 4.19
CA LEU A 283 9.66 -1.64 2.75
C LEU A 283 8.37 -1.65 1.94
N ASN A 284 7.43 -2.51 2.28
CA ASN A 284 6.15 -2.60 1.59
C ASN A 284 5.34 -1.30 1.74
N TYR A 285 5.29 -0.74 2.94
CA TYR A 285 4.52 0.46 3.24
C TYR A 285 5.18 1.76 2.79
N PHE A 286 6.51 1.80 2.68
CA PHE A 286 7.24 3.02 2.34
C PHE A 286 7.62 3.09 0.87
N PHE A 287 8.06 1.98 0.27
CA PHE A 287 8.61 1.99 -1.08
C PHE A 287 7.57 1.72 -2.16
N THR A 288 6.55 0.91 -1.89
CA THR A 288 5.51 0.61 -2.89
C THR A 288 4.80 1.87 -3.37
N PRO A 289 4.36 2.82 -2.49
CA PRO A 289 3.74 4.07 -2.94
C PRO A 289 4.65 5.00 -3.74
N VAL A 290 5.97 4.84 -3.64
CA VAL A 290 6.95 5.59 -4.45
C VAL A 290 7.17 4.93 -5.81
N VAL A 291 7.31 3.60 -5.80
CA VAL A 291 7.71 2.85 -7.00
C VAL A 291 6.55 2.69 -7.99
N ASN A 292 5.32 2.57 -7.50
CA ASN A 292 4.13 2.48 -8.35
C ASN A 292 4.03 3.62 -9.37
N PRO A 293 3.99 4.90 -8.96
CA PRO A 293 3.91 6.00 -9.92
C PRO A 293 5.11 6.06 -10.86
N LEU A 294 6.32 5.70 -10.40
CA LEU A 294 7.50 5.67 -11.25
C LEU A 294 7.39 4.60 -12.35
N ILE A 295 6.94 3.39 -12.00
CA ILE A 295 6.75 2.31 -12.99
C ILE A 295 5.73 2.74 -14.05
N TYR A 296 4.59 3.29 -13.63
CA TYR A 296 3.53 3.66 -14.55
C TYR A 296 3.85 4.91 -15.38
N THR A 297 4.53 5.90 -14.82
CA THR A 297 4.91 7.10 -15.58
C THR A 297 6.08 6.84 -16.53
N LEU A 298 7.13 6.14 -16.07
CA LEU A 298 8.33 5.92 -16.89
C LEU A 298 8.13 4.91 -18.02
N ARG A 299 7.19 3.97 -17.89
CA ARG A 299 6.93 2.95 -18.91
C ARG A 299 5.70 3.20 -19.79
N ASN A 300 4.89 4.19 -19.46
CA ASN A 300 3.66 4.48 -20.20
C ASN A 300 3.81 5.74 -21.07
N GLU A 301 3.86 5.54 -22.39
CA GLU A 301 4.05 6.64 -23.34
C GLU A 301 2.93 7.70 -23.25
N LYS A 302 1.67 7.32 -23.06
CA LYS A 302 0.57 8.29 -22.92
C LYS A 302 0.71 9.14 -21.67
N MET A 303 1.19 8.58 -20.56
CA MET A 303 1.50 9.34 -19.34
C MET A 303 2.66 10.30 -19.57
N LYS A 304 3.72 9.87 -20.27
CA LYS A 304 4.84 10.76 -20.65
C LYS A 304 4.40 11.90 -21.56
N GLU A 305 3.55 11.61 -22.53
CA GLU A 305 2.99 12.63 -23.41
C GLU A 305 2.11 13.65 -22.66
N ALA A 306 1.26 13.16 -21.73
CA ALA A 306 0.47 14.03 -20.88
C ALA A 306 1.38 14.92 -20.02
N ALA A 307 2.39 14.33 -19.36
CA ALA A 307 3.36 15.10 -18.58
C ALA A 307 4.06 16.18 -19.43
N LYS A 308 4.61 15.82 -20.61
CA LYS A 308 5.23 16.78 -21.52
C LYS A 308 4.28 17.91 -21.94
N LYS A 309 3.04 17.56 -22.29
CA LYS A 309 2.03 18.54 -22.70
C LYS A 309 1.76 19.57 -21.61
N TYR A 310 1.49 19.13 -20.39
CA TYR A 310 1.09 20.02 -19.31
C TYR A 310 2.28 20.80 -18.72
N PHE A 311 3.48 20.21 -18.63
CA PHE A 311 4.68 20.93 -18.23
C PHE A 311 5.11 21.99 -19.27
N ASN A 312 5.06 21.69 -20.57
CA ASN A 312 5.39 22.65 -21.61
C ASN A 312 4.39 23.82 -21.69
N VAL A 313 3.09 23.57 -21.47
CA VAL A 313 2.08 24.64 -21.42
C VAL A 313 2.34 25.58 -20.23
N TYR A 314 2.72 25.06 -19.07
CA TYR A 314 3.11 25.88 -17.92
C TYR A 314 4.32 26.75 -18.21
N THR A 315 5.33 26.24 -18.88
CA THR A 315 6.53 26.98 -19.25
C THR A 315 6.19 28.10 -20.24
N LEU A 316 5.37 27.84 -21.25
CA LEU A 316 4.92 28.84 -22.20
C LEU A 316 4.06 29.97 -21.57
N PHE A 317 3.23 29.61 -20.57
CA PHE A 317 2.44 30.59 -19.82
C PHE A 317 3.31 31.53 -18.95
N GLN A 318 4.36 31.00 -18.32
CA GLN A 318 5.33 31.81 -17.57
C GLN A 318 6.11 32.76 -18.47
N TYR A 319 6.55 32.31 -19.65
CA TYR A 319 7.24 33.19 -20.62
C TYR A 319 6.29 34.23 -21.24
N GLY A 320 5.01 33.88 -21.44
CA GLY A 320 4.01 34.81 -21.95
C GLY A 320 3.67 35.96 -20.99
N LEU A 321 3.69 35.70 -19.67
CA LEU A 321 3.46 36.74 -18.64
C LEU A 321 4.69 37.65 -18.41
N GLN A 322 5.91 37.20 -18.70
CA GLN A 322 7.13 38.03 -18.64
C GLN A 322 7.33 38.91 -19.86
N SER A 323 6.70 38.60 -21.00
CA SER A 323 6.80 39.38 -22.22
C SER A 323 5.71 40.48 -22.37
N SER A 324 4.75 40.53 -21.44
CA SER A 324 3.64 41.50 -21.43
C SER A 324 3.70 42.49 -20.25
N GLY A 325 4.80 42.54 -19.52
CA GLY A 325 5.14 43.55 -18.51
C GLY A 325 6.38 44.28 -18.91
#